data_f0f35feaac057b9c6cd16959e773102b
#
_entry.id   f0f35feaac057b9c6cd16959e773102b
#
_cell.length_a   1.000
_cell.length_b   1.000
_cell.length_c   1.000
_cell.angle_alpha   90.00
_cell.angle_beta   90.00
_cell.angle_gamma   90.00
#
_symmetry.space_group_name_H-M   'P 1'
#
loop_
_entity.id
_entity.type
_entity.pdbx_description
1 polymer ?
#
loop_
_entity_poly.entity_id
_entity_poly.type
_entity_poly.pdbx_seq_one_letter_code
_entity_poly.pdbx_strand_id
1 'polypeptide(L)'
;MKNKNIGFVSTRFAGIDGVSLEANKWAEIYKQHGHNCFWFAGKLDRDPERSFLVPEAHFQHPKNQWINEQVFGKKGRTHTVTELIHALRTLLKIKLQQFIDRFNIDLLIVENALTIPLHIPLGLSLAETIAESEIPTIAHHHDFYWERDRFAVNAVNDYLRMAFPPKLPNIKHVVIHSEAQEQLALRTGISSIIIPNVLDFENPPLMNTKSADTFRKSIDLKPDDKVILQPTRIIRRKGIEQAIALVKELRDPRYKLVISHETGDEGHEYAEWLNDYALDHGVDLRMVKTQIADPWNGNGKYHSQYTLWNIYPHADFITYPSIYEGFGNAFIEAVYFKKPLLINRYPTFARDIEPRGFDLVVMDGFLSKRTVYKVKEILESPKLREKMVNTNYEVASRYYSYGVLRNQLSAMMNEFFHGPEQYLSHTPLDSPNIIYLETKKEPPPTHQKAL
;
A
#
# COMPACT_ATOMS: atom_id res chain seq x y z
N MET A 1 -2.18 5.34 -28.55
CA MET A 1 -1.63 3.97 -28.34
C MET A 1 -2.69 2.95 -28.73
N LYS A 2 -2.34 1.84 -29.42
CA LYS A 2 -3.31 0.75 -29.70
C LYS A 2 -3.72 0.11 -28.36
N ASN A 3 -5.00 -0.24 -28.19
CA ASN A 3 -5.48 -0.88 -26.97
C ASN A 3 -4.69 -2.15 -26.65
N LYS A 4 -4.29 -2.31 -25.41
CA LYS A 4 -3.50 -3.44 -24.91
C LYS A 4 -4.32 -4.27 -23.94
N ASN A 5 -4.05 -5.56 -23.89
CA ASN A 5 -4.61 -6.48 -22.92
C ASN A 5 -3.61 -6.67 -21.77
N ILE A 6 -4.01 -6.27 -20.56
CA ILE A 6 -3.16 -6.24 -19.38
C ILE A 6 -3.61 -7.33 -18.41
N GLY A 7 -2.73 -8.25 -18.08
CA GLY A 7 -2.97 -9.36 -17.16
C GLY A 7 -2.44 -9.06 -15.76
N PHE A 8 -3.33 -8.90 -14.80
CA PHE A 8 -2.96 -8.80 -13.38
C PHE A 8 -2.82 -10.19 -12.77
N VAL A 9 -1.72 -10.45 -12.09
CA VAL A 9 -1.41 -11.75 -11.47
C VAL A 9 -1.06 -11.58 -10.00
N SER A 10 -1.73 -12.33 -9.13
CA SER A 10 -1.42 -12.43 -7.70
C SER A 10 -1.90 -13.77 -7.15
N THR A 11 -1.67 -14.02 -5.87
CA THR A 11 -2.27 -15.17 -5.16
C THR A 11 -3.76 -14.94 -4.87
N ARG A 12 -4.19 -13.67 -4.76
CA ARG A 12 -5.56 -13.26 -4.46
C ARG A 12 -5.86 -11.87 -5.00
N PHE A 13 -7.03 -11.69 -5.61
CA PHE A 13 -7.67 -10.40 -5.86
C PHE A 13 -9.11 -10.48 -5.37
N ALA A 14 -9.30 -10.50 -4.06
CA ALA A 14 -10.60 -10.59 -3.43
C ALA A 14 -10.58 -9.93 -2.05
N GLY A 15 -11.65 -9.21 -1.72
CA GLY A 15 -11.78 -8.50 -0.45
C GLY A 15 -11.07 -7.14 -0.46
N ILE A 16 -10.79 -6.63 0.74
CA ILE A 16 -10.34 -5.25 1.01
C ILE A 16 -8.87 -5.15 1.43
N ASP A 17 -8.04 -6.12 1.09
CA ASP A 17 -6.60 -5.99 1.38
C ASP A 17 -5.92 -4.92 0.50
N GLY A 18 -4.85 -4.31 1.04
CA GLY A 18 -4.18 -3.19 0.40
C GLY A 18 -3.67 -3.47 -1.01
N VAL A 19 -3.22 -4.71 -1.30
CA VAL A 19 -2.73 -5.10 -2.63
C VAL A 19 -3.86 -5.15 -3.63
N SER A 20 -4.99 -5.77 -3.26
CA SER A 20 -6.19 -5.84 -4.11
C SER A 20 -6.76 -4.45 -4.41
N LEU A 21 -6.71 -3.52 -3.43
CA LEU A 21 -7.18 -2.14 -3.59
C LEU A 21 -6.26 -1.34 -4.52
N GLU A 22 -4.94 -1.44 -4.37
CA GLU A 22 -3.99 -0.74 -5.27
C GLU A 22 -4.06 -1.27 -6.69
N ALA A 23 -4.12 -2.60 -6.88
CA ALA A 23 -4.30 -3.21 -8.20
C ALA A 23 -5.56 -2.71 -8.92
N ASN A 24 -6.67 -2.47 -8.18
CA ASN A 24 -7.89 -1.89 -8.73
C ASN A 24 -7.67 -0.48 -9.28
N LYS A 25 -6.95 0.37 -8.54
CA LYS A 25 -6.65 1.75 -8.97
C LYS A 25 -5.83 1.75 -10.26
N TRP A 26 -4.83 0.87 -10.35
CA TRP A 26 -4.04 0.70 -11.57
C TRP A 26 -4.91 0.24 -12.74
N ALA A 27 -5.75 -0.78 -12.53
CA ALA A 27 -6.65 -1.29 -13.56
C ALA A 27 -7.67 -0.24 -14.01
N GLU A 28 -8.18 0.60 -13.11
CA GLU A 28 -9.08 1.70 -13.44
C GLU A 28 -8.41 2.71 -14.36
N ILE A 29 -7.20 3.14 -14.05
CA ILE A 29 -6.44 4.06 -14.89
C ILE A 29 -6.17 3.45 -16.27
N TYR A 30 -5.77 2.18 -16.35
CA TYR A 30 -5.58 1.52 -17.63
C TYR A 30 -6.87 1.44 -18.46
N LYS A 31 -8.02 1.13 -17.82
CA LYS A 31 -9.33 1.13 -18.47
C LYS A 31 -9.72 2.52 -19.00
N GLN A 32 -9.47 3.58 -18.22
CA GLN A 32 -9.71 4.97 -18.65
C GLN A 32 -8.88 5.34 -19.89
N HIS A 33 -7.72 4.72 -20.11
CA HIS A 33 -6.90 4.87 -21.31
C HIS A 33 -7.26 3.90 -22.44
N GLY A 34 -8.35 3.14 -22.32
CA GLY A 34 -8.86 2.24 -23.35
C GLY A 34 -8.21 0.86 -23.36
N HIS A 35 -7.41 0.50 -22.35
CA HIS A 35 -6.84 -0.84 -22.22
C HIS A 35 -7.84 -1.83 -21.60
N ASN A 36 -7.68 -3.12 -21.89
CA ASN A 36 -8.45 -4.19 -21.26
C ASN A 36 -7.66 -4.77 -20.11
N CYS A 37 -8.34 -5.03 -18.96
CA CYS A 37 -7.72 -5.64 -17.79
C CYS A 37 -8.33 -7.01 -17.51
N PHE A 38 -7.47 -7.98 -17.25
CA PHE A 38 -7.79 -9.38 -16.96
C PHE A 38 -7.08 -9.82 -15.69
N TRP A 39 -7.62 -10.83 -14.99
CA TRP A 39 -7.20 -11.20 -13.65
C TRP A 39 -6.88 -12.68 -13.54
N PHE A 40 -5.72 -13.02 -13.00
CA PHE A 40 -5.30 -14.37 -12.65
C PHE A 40 -5.02 -14.45 -11.16
N ALA A 41 -5.72 -15.30 -10.41
CA ALA A 41 -5.41 -15.56 -9.00
C ALA A 41 -6.05 -16.85 -8.49
N GLY A 42 -5.62 -17.25 -7.27
CA GLY A 42 -6.20 -18.38 -6.55
C GLY A 42 -7.55 -18.08 -5.91
N LYS A 43 -7.89 -16.80 -5.71
CA LYS A 43 -9.20 -16.34 -5.26
C LYS A 43 -9.51 -14.99 -5.92
N LEU A 44 -10.69 -14.89 -6.53
CA LEU A 44 -11.11 -13.72 -7.30
C LEU A 44 -12.54 -13.32 -6.91
N ASP A 45 -12.79 -12.02 -6.81
CA ASP A 45 -14.12 -11.40 -6.71
C ASP A 45 -14.34 -10.39 -7.84
N ARG A 46 -13.78 -10.66 -9.00
CA ARG A 46 -13.82 -9.85 -10.21
C ARG A 46 -14.80 -10.41 -11.22
N ASP A 47 -15.06 -9.63 -12.30
CA ASP A 47 -15.89 -10.08 -13.42
C ASP A 47 -15.42 -11.45 -13.94
N PRO A 48 -16.27 -12.49 -13.92
CA PRO A 48 -15.90 -13.84 -14.36
C PRO A 48 -15.41 -13.92 -15.81
N GLU A 49 -15.93 -13.05 -16.70
CA GLU A 49 -15.54 -13.05 -18.12
C GLU A 49 -14.12 -12.53 -18.33
N ARG A 50 -13.60 -11.77 -17.35
CA ARG A 50 -12.24 -11.19 -17.34
C ARG A 50 -11.33 -11.87 -16.32
N SER A 51 -11.76 -12.98 -15.76
CA SER A 51 -11.09 -13.70 -14.66
C SER A 51 -10.64 -15.09 -15.08
N PHE A 52 -9.46 -15.47 -14.57
CA PHE A 52 -8.89 -16.81 -14.70
C PHE A 52 -8.60 -17.36 -13.30
N LEU A 53 -9.58 -18.01 -12.71
CA LEU A 53 -9.48 -18.56 -11.35
C LEU A 53 -8.69 -19.87 -11.36
N VAL A 54 -7.62 -19.92 -10.56
CA VAL A 54 -6.76 -21.11 -10.35
C VAL A 54 -6.61 -21.35 -8.85
N PRO A 55 -7.47 -22.14 -8.21
CA PRO A 55 -7.46 -22.33 -6.76
C PRO A 55 -6.08 -22.73 -6.20
N GLU A 56 -5.29 -23.48 -6.98
CA GLU A 56 -3.92 -23.89 -6.62
C GLU A 56 -2.94 -22.71 -6.49
N ALA A 57 -3.25 -21.53 -7.04
CA ALA A 57 -2.44 -20.33 -6.89
C ALA A 57 -2.73 -19.56 -5.59
N HIS A 58 -3.75 -19.94 -4.81
CA HIS A 58 -4.07 -19.27 -3.56
C HIS A 58 -3.03 -19.60 -2.48
N PHE A 59 -2.58 -18.58 -1.75
CA PHE A 59 -1.57 -18.77 -0.70
C PHE A 59 -2.05 -19.68 0.46
N GLN A 60 -3.34 -19.80 0.69
CA GLN A 60 -3.95 -20.74 1.65
C GLN A 60 -4.35 -22.09 1.03
N HIS A 61 -3.96 -22.38 -0.20
CA HIS A 61 -4.18 -23.71 -0.77
C HIS A 61 -3.45 -24.79 0.07
N PRO A 62 -4.11 -25.92 0.44
CA PRO A 62 -3.53 -26.87 1.40
C PRO A 62 -2.12 -27.36 1.06
N LYS A 63 -1.85 -27.67 -0.20
CA LYS A 63 -0.51 -28.09 -0.65
C LYS A 63 0.53 -26.98 -0.46
N ASN A 64 0.16 -25.72 -0.68
CA ASN A 64 1.05 -24.59 -0.49
C ASN A 64 1.31 -24.30 1.00
N GLN A 65 0.27 -24.39 1.82
CA GLN A 65 0.42 -24.26 3.28
C GLN A 65 1.38 -25.33 3.83
N TRP A 66 1.20 -26.58 3.41
CA TRP A 66 2.10 -27.66 3.79
C TRP A 66 3.55 -27.38 3.34
N ILE A 67 3.77 -26.92 2.09
CA ILE A 67 5.11 -26.51 1.64
C ILE A 67 5.69 -25.45 2.57
N ASN A 68 4.94 -24.38 2.86
CA ASN A 68 5.41 -23.29 3.70
C ASN A 68 5.82 -23.75 5.11
N GLU A 69 5.06 -24.67 5.72
CA GLU A 69 5.36 -25.28 7.02
C GLU A 69 6.64 -26.15 6.98
N GLN A 70 6.95 -26.76 5.82
CA GLN A 70 8.14 -27.59 5.65
C GLN A 70 9.40 -26.78 5.32
N VAL A 71 9.30 -25.52 4.90
CA VAL A 71 10.45 -24.75 4.43
C VAL A 71 10.79 -23.52 5.27
N PHE A 72 9.79 -22.83 5.86
CA PHE A 72 10.05 -21.70 6.73
C PHE A 72 10.26 -22.12 8.18
N GLY A 73 11.22 -21.49 8.86
CA GLY A 73 11.72 -21.93 10.17
C GLY A 73 12.59 -23.21 10.11
N LYS A 74 12.95 -23.70 8.92
CA LYS A 74 13.78 -24.90 8.68
C LYS A 74 15.07 -24.51 7.95
N LYS A 75 16.15 -25.26 8.20
CA LYS A 75 17.45 -25.09 7.52
C LYS A 75 17.65 -25.99 6.30
N GLY A 76 16.83 -27.03 6.16
CA GLY A 76 16.88 -27.99 5.05
C GLY A 76 15.49 -28.50 4.71
N ARG A 77 15.32 -28.96 3.46
CA ARG A 77 14.05 -29.52 2.95
C ARG A 77 14.29 -30.97 2.44
N THR A 78 13.23 -31.77 2.49
CA THR A 78 13.25 -33.13 1.96
C THR A 78 13.06 -33.14 0.42
N HIS A 79 13.39 -34.25 -0.22
CA HIS A 79 13.14 -34.45 -1.64
C HIS A 79 11.66 -34.36 -1.99
N THR A 80 10.78 -34.91 -1.17
CA THR A 80 9.33 -34.85 -1.32
C THR A 80 8.80 -33.40 -1.38
N VAL A 81 9.34 -32.50 -0.55
CA VAL A 81 8.99 -31.05 -0.59
C VAL A 81 9.41 -30.43 -1.92
N THR A 82 10.63 -30.76 -2.39
CA THR A 82 11.14 -30.29 -3.68
C THR A 82 10.25 -30.77 -4.84
N GLU A 83 9.89 -32.05 -4.85
CA GLU A 83 9.01 -32.64 -5.89
C GLU A 83 7.63 -31.95 -5.91
N LEU A 84 7.03 -31.71 -4.74
CA LEU A 84 5.74 -31.02 -4.67
C LEU A 84 5.82 -29.57 -5.15
N ILE A 85 6.90 -28.84 -4.79
CA ILE A 85 7.15 -27.48 -5.31
C ILE A 85 7.21 -27.51 -6.83
N HIS A 86 7.95 -28.45 -7.43
CA HIS A 86 8.10 -28.55 -8.88
C HIS A 86 6.80 -28.99 -9.57
N ALA A 87 6.04 -29.90 -8.97
CA ALA A 87 4.75 -30.33 -9.52
C ALA A 87 3.76 -29.16 -9.58
N LEU A 88 3.62 -28.38 -8.48
CA LEU A 88 2.77 -27.18 -8.46
C LEU A 88 3.28 -26.10 -9.39
N ARG A 89 4.58 -25.85 -9.46
CA ARG A 89 5.20 -24.92 -10.40
C ARG A 89 4.83 -25.28 -11.85
N THR A 90 4.96 -26.54 -12.25
CA THR A 90 4.63 -26.99 -13.60
C THR A 90 3.15 -26.80 -13.92
N LEU A 91 2.27 -27.14 -13.00
CA LEU A 91 0.81 -26.92 -13.14
C LEU A 91 0.52 -25.42 -13.32
N LEU A 92 1.06 -24.57 -12.43
CA LEU A 92 0.80 -23.14 -12.47
C LEU A 92 1.39 -22.48 -13.72
N LYS A 93 2.53 -22.92 -14.21
CA LYS A 93 3.12 -22.47 -15.47
C LYS A 93 2.20 -22.73 -16.66
N ILE A 94 1.63 -23.95 -16.74
CA ILE A 94 0.62 -24.29 -17.78
C ILE A 94 -0.60 -23.36 -17.66
N LYS A 95 -1.07 -23.11 -16.44
CA LYS A 95 -2.22 -22.21 -16.21
C LYS A 95 -1.94 -20.75 -16.57
N LEU A 96 -0.74 -20.27 -16.29
CA LEU A 96 -0.29 -18.93 -16.70
C LEU A 96 -0.24 -18.80 -18.22
N GLN A 97 0.31 -19.81 -18.92
CA GLN A 97 0.30 -19.81 -20.38
C GLN A 97 -1.12 -19.82 -20.94
N GLN A 98 -2.02 -20.65 -20.40
CA GLN A 98 -3.44 -20.65 -20.77
C GLN A 98 -4.12 -19.30 -20.55
N PHE A 99 -3.77 -18.58 -19.48
CA PHE A 99 -4.27 -17.23 -19.21
C PHE A 99 -3.79 -16.25 -20.25
N ILE A 100 -2.47 -16.25 -20.54
CA ILE A 100 -1.85 -15.37 -21.55
C ILE A 100 -2.49 -15.59 -22.92
N ASP A 101 -2.60 -16.85 -23.34
CA ASP A 101 -3.16 -17.22 -24.65
C ASP A 101 -4.65 -16.89 -24.74
N ARG A 102 -5.44 -17.24 -23.71
CA ARG A 102 -6.90 -17.01 -23.71
C ARG A 102 -7.28 -15.55 -23.87
N PHE A 103 -6.55 -14.65 -23.24
CA PHE A 103 -6.87 -13.23 -23.23
C PHE A 103 -5.92 -12.40 -24.13
N ASN A 104 -5.00 -13.04 -24.85
CA ASN A 104 -3.98 -12.39 -25.68
C ASN A 104 -3.28 -11.28 -24.89
N ILE A 105 -2.72 -11.61 -23.72
CA ILE A 105 -2.10 -10.64 -22.81
C ILE A 105 -0.85 -10.03 -23.45
N ASP A 106 -0.80 -8.72 -23.51
CA ASP A 106 0.35 -7.93 -24.01
C ASP A 106 1.33 -7.54 -22.89
N LEU A 107 0.85 -7.38 -21.64
CA LEU A 107 1.61 -6.93 -20.48
C LEU A 107 1.13 -7.66 -19.24
N LEU A 108 2.05 -8.18 -18.42
CA LEU A 108 1.75 -8.67 -17.09
C LEU A 108 2.00 -7.60 -16.02
N ILE A 109 1.10 -7.52 -15.04
CA ILE A 109 1.31 -6.78 -13.78
C ILE A 109 1.23 -7.81 -12.65
N VAL A 110 2.36 -8.04 -11.99
CA VAL A 110 2.47 -9.04 -10.93
C VAL A 110 2.48 -8.34 -9.58
N GLU A 111 1.38 -8.53 -8.84
CA GLU A 111 1.17 -7.90 -7.53
C GLU A 111 1.69 -8.81 -6.41
N ASN A 112 2.81 -8.44 -5.82
CA ASN A 112 3.47 -9.10 -4.67
C ASN A 112 3.86 -10.60 -4.88
N ALA A 113 3.46 -11.26 -5.95
CA ALA A 113 3.74 -12.68 -6.13
C ALA A 113 5.21 -13.00 -6.49
N LEU A 114 5.98 -11.98 -6.90
CA LEU A 114 7.44 -12.02 -7.11
C LEU A 114 8.21 -11.29 -6.00
N THR A 115 7.60 -11.06 -4.83
CA THR A 115 8.18 -10.27 -3.75
C THR A 115 8.20 -11.04 -2.44
N ILE A 116 7.05 -11.55 -2.04
CA ILE A 116 6.87 -12.31 -0.79
C ILE A 116 6.56 -13.77 -1.16
N PRO A 117 7.32 -14.72 -0.64
CA PRO A 117 7.15 -16.13 -0.94
C PRO A 117 5.97 -16.75 -0.19
N LEU A 118 4.79 -16.10 -0.26
CA LEU A 118 3.54 -16.68 0.21
C LEU A 118 3.17 -17.92 -0.58
N HIS A 119 3.63 -17.97 -1.83
CA HIS A 119 3.42 -19.08 -2.75
C HIS A 119 4.65 -19.30 -3.63
N ILE A 120 5.61 -20.11 -3.15
CA ILE A 120 6.89 -20.38 -3.83
C ILE A 120 6.66 -20.92 -5.24
N PRO A 121 5.80 -21.96 -5.47
CA PRO A 121 5.57 -22.49 -6.81
C PRO A 121 5.03 -21.43 -7.81
N LEU A 122 4.20 -20.49 -7.38
CA LEU A 122 3.69 -19.42 -8.25
C LEU A 122 4.82 -18.45 -8.63
N GLY A 123 5.66 -18.03 -7.69
CA GLY A 123 6.80 -17.16 -8.00
C GLY A 123 7.76 -17.79 -9.00
N LEU A 124 8.07 -19.08 -8.82
CA LEU A 124 8.92 -19.83 -9.75
C LEU A 124 8.27 -19.95 -11.14
N SER A 125 6.98 -20.30 -11.21
CA SER A 125 6.26 -20.42 -12.48
C SER A 125 6.20 -19.09 -13.24
N LEU A 126 6.00 -17.98 -12.52
CA LEU A 126 6.02 -16.62 -13.09
C LEU A 126 7.41 -16.28 -13.64
N ALA A 127 8.47 -16.47 -12.86
CA ALA A 127 9.83 -16.18 -13.30
C ALA A 127 10.19 -16.96 -14.58
N GLU A 128 9.86 -18.26 -14.64
CA GLU A 128 10.07 -19.08 -15.84
C GLU A 128 9.19 -18.65 -17.03
N THR A 129 7.89 -18.42 -16.81
CA THR A 129 6.98 -17.99 -17.89
C THR A 129 7.44 -16.67 -18.49
N ILE A 130 7.81 -15.69 -17.67
CA ILE A 130 8.29 -14.38 -18.12
C ILE A 130 9.61 -14.51 -18.89
N ALA A 131 10.53 -15.35 -18.42
CA ALA A 131 11.81 -15.58 -19.09
C ALA A 131 11.67 -16.26 -20.46
N GLU A 132 10.72 -17.18 -20.60
CA GLU A 132 10.51 -17.95 -21.83
C GLU A 132 9.64 -17.25 -22.87
N SER A 133 8.65 -16.46 -22.43
CA SER A 133 7.74 -15.74 -23.33
C SER A 133 8.23 -14.34 -23.69
N GLU A 134 9.24 -13.83 -23.01
CA GLU A 134 9.72 -12.45 -23.10
C GLU A 134 8.61 -11.39 -22.93
N ILE A 135 7.46 -11.76 -22.34
CA ILE A 135 6.32 -10.87 -22.16
C ILE A 135 6.73 -9.68 -21.26
N PRO A 136 6.46 -8.44 -21.69
CA PRO A 136 6.65 -7.27 -20.84
C PRO A 136 5.97 -7.45 -19.50
N THR A 137 6.68 -7.14 -18.41
CA THR A 137 6.15 -7.36 -17.06
C THR A 137 6.46 -6.17 -16.15
N ILE A 138 5.47 -5.76 -15.37
CA ILE A 138 5.66 -4.86 -14.22
C ILE A 138 5.50 -5.71 -12.97
N ALA A 139 6.55 -5.80 -12.15
CA ALA A 139 6.51 -6.43 -10.84
C ALA A 139 6.30 -5.34 -9.78
N HIS A 140 5.11 -5.27 -9.20
CA HIS A 140 4.73 -4.29 -8.20
C HIS A 140 4.91 -4.85 -6.80
N HIS A 141 5.81 -4.25 -6.03
CA HIS A 141 6.28 -4.70 -4.74
C HIS A 141 5.79 -3.77 -3.64
N HIS A 142 4.95 -4.29 -2.75
CA HIS A 142 4.45 -3.53 -1.59
C HIS A 142 5.34 -3.71 -0.36
N ASP A 143 5.97 -4.89 -0.21
CA ASP A 143 6.96 -5.23 0.81
C ASP A 143 7.79 -6.43 0.34
N PHE A 144 8.97 -6.64 0.96
CA PHE A 144 9.86 -7.73 0.59
C PHE A 144 9.93 -8.82 1.67
N TYR A 145 10.32 -10.04 1.28
CA TYR A 145 10.40 -11.16 2.21
C TYR A 145 11.45 -10.97 3.32
N TRP A 146 12.52 -10.23 3.04
CA TRP A 146 13.53 -9.90 4.04
C TRP A 146 13.09 -8.88 5.10
N GLU A 147 11.95 -8.24 4.93
CA GLU A 147 11.31 -7.36 5.91
C GLU A 147 10.45 -8.12 6.92
N ARG A 148 10.36 -9.45 6.80
CA ARG A 148 9.47 -10.27 7.61
C ARG A 148 10.22 -11.43 8.27
N ASP A 149 10.31 -11.43 9.60
CA ASP A 149 11.05 -12.40 10.42
C ASP A 149 10.69 -13.86 10.09
N ARG A 150 9.45 -14.15 9.74
CA ARG A 150 8.98 -15.50 9.43
C ARG A 150 9.68 -16.14 8.24
N PHE A 151 10.31 -15.37 7.37
CA PHE A 151 11.06 -15.85 6.20
C PHE A 151 12.57 -15.83 6.41
N ALA A 152 13.06 -15.29 7.54
CA ALA A 152 14.49 -15.13 7.81
C ALA A 152 15.22 -16.48 7.86
N VAL A 153 14.60 -17.48 8.48
CA VAL A 153 15.10 -18.86 8.47
C VAL A 153 14.28 -19.66 7.47
N ASN A 154 14.93 -20.17 6.42
CA ASN A 154 14.25 -20.93 5.38
C ASN A 154 15.16 -21.98 4.72
N ALA A 155 14.54 -23.02 4.16
CA ALA A 155 15.20 -24.12 3.44
C ALA A 155 15.10 -23.94 1.90
N VAL A 156 14.76 -22.75 1.40
CA VAL A 156 14.43 -22.46 -0.02
C VAL A 156 15.14 -21.22 -0.55
N ASN A 157 16.28 -20.87 0.03
CA ASN A 157 17.03 -19.67 -0.35
C ASN A 157 17.48 -19.70 -1.84
N ASP A 158 17.67 -20.87 -2.41
CA ASP A 158 17.87 -21.09 -3.85
C ASP A 158 16.66 -20.56 -4.67
N TYR A 159 15.45 -20.92 -4.31
CA TYR A 159 14.23 -20.44 -4.97
C TYR A 159 13.96 -18.97 -4.71
N LEU A 160 14.24 -18.47 -3.49
CA LEU A 160 14.06 -17.06 -3.18
C LEU A 160 14.96 -16.18 -4.03
N ARG A 161 16.21 -16.58 -4.23
CA ARG A 161 17.15 -15.86 -5.12
C ARG A 161 16.75 -15.90 -6.58
N MET A 162 16.04 -16.96 -7.02
CA MET A 162 15.61 -17.12 -8.40
C MET A 162 14.38 -16.26 -8.73
N ALA A 163 13.43 -16.13 -7.80
CA ALA A 163 12.09 -15.63 -8.13
C ALA A 163 11.55 -14.50 -7.23
N PHE A 164 12.27 -14.06 -6.17
CA PHE A 164 11.72 -13.12 -5.19
C PHE A 164 12.66 -11.94 -4.84
N PRO A 165 12.82 -10.98 -5.76
CA PRO A 165 12.35 -10.90 -7.15
C PRO A 165 13.35 -11.47 -8.17
N PRO A 166 12.89 -11.91 -9.34
CA PRO A 166 13.76 -12.36 -10.43
C PRO A 166 14.41 -11.16 -11.13
N LYS A 167 15.65 -11.32 -11.58
CA LYS A 167 16.36 -10.32 -12.38
C LYS A 167 16.29 -10.68 -13.86
N LEU A 168 15.24 -10.20 -14.54
CA LEU A 168 15.02 -10.44 -15.96
C LEU A 168 14.92 -9.10 -16.73
N PRO A 169 15.42 -9.02 -17.98
CA PRO A 169 15.51 -7.74 -18.71
C PRO A 169 14.15 -7.17 -19.11
N ASN A 170 13.13 -8.02 -19.25
CA ASN A 170 11.76 -7.65 -19.61
C ASN A 170 10.86 -7.35 -18.40
N ILE A 171 11.43 -7.27 -17.18
CA ILE A 171 10.71 -6.86 -15.98
C ILE A 171 11.10 -5.44 -15.56
N LYS A 172 10.10 -4.58 -15.39
CA LYS A 172 10.23 -3.32 -14.64
C LYS A 172 9.76 -3.54 -13.21
N HIS A 173 10.65 -3.29 -12.25
CA HIS A 173 10.32 -3.39 -10.84
C HIS A 173 9.80 -2.07 -10.31
N VAL A 174 8.66 -2.09 -9.64
CA VAL A 174 8.04 -0.95 -8.99
C VAL A 174 7.96 -1.21 -7.49
N VAL A 175 8.34 -0.22 -6.71
CA VAL A 175 8.27 -0.21 -5.23
C VAL A 175 7.48 1.00 -4.76
N ILE A 176 6.95 0.96 -3.54
CA ILE A 176 6.06 2.01 -3.03
C ILE A 176 6.77 3.10 -2.20
N HIS A 177 8.06 2.90 -1.85
CA HIS A 177 8.85 3.88 -1.10
C HIS A 177 10.36 3.73 -1.35
N SER A 178 11.14 4.76 -0.97
CA SER A 178 12.57 4.86 -1.26
C SER A 178 13.43 3.84 -0.52
N GLU A 179 13.07 3.45 0.69
CA GLU A 179 13.79 2.41 1.43
C GLU A 179 13.72 1.05 0.73
N ALA A 180 12.52 0.69 0.22
CA ALA A 180 12.35 -0.53 -0.58
C ALA A 180 13.20 -0.50 -1.86
N GLN A 181 13.29 0.66 -2.54
CA GLN A 181 14.15 0.84 -3.70
C GLN A 181 15.63 0.60 -3.37
N GLU A 182 16.11 1.21 -2.30
CA GLU A 182 17.49 1.07 -1.84
C GLU A 182 17.81 -0.37 -1.42
N GLN A 183 16.94 -0.99 -0.61
CA GLN A 183 17.12 -2.38 -0.18
C GLN A 183 17.13 -3.35 -1.38
N LEU A 184 16.24 -3.16 -2.35
CA LEU A 184 16.20 -3.95 -3.57
C LEU A 184 17.51 -3.83 -4.35
N ALA A 185 18.00 -2.60 -4.57
CA ALA A 185 19.24 -2.35 -5.29
C ALA A 185 20.47 -2.95 -4.57
N LEU A 186 20.58 -2.75 -3.25
CA LEU A 186 21.71 -3.22 -2.45
C LEU A 186 21.77 -4.75 -2.34
N ARG A 187 20.59 -5.41 -2.21
CA ARG A 187 20.53 -6.86 -2.01
C ARG A 187 20.61 -7.68 -3.30
N THR A 188 20.11 -7.13 -4.41
CA THR A 188 19.91 -7.89 -5.65
C THR A 188 20.56 -7.26 -6.87
N GLY A 189 20.98 -6.02 -6.82
CA GLY A 189 21.43 -5.25 -7.98
C GLY A 189 20.32 -4.97 -8.99
N ILE A 190 19.05 -4.96 -8.56
CA ILE A 190 17.89 -4.63 -9.39
C ILE A 190 17.54 -3.16 -9.19
N SER A 191 17.41 -2.41 -10.28
CA SER A 191 16.85 -1.05 -10.26
C SER A 191 15.32 -1.08 -10.23
N SER A 192 14.71 -0.08 -9.62
CA SER A 192 13.25 0.03 -9.57
C SER A 192 12.76 1.47 -9.65
N ILE A 193 11.47 1.63 -9.93
CA ILE A 193 10.76 2.90 -9.99
C ILE A 193 9.92 3.02 -8.72
N ILE A 194 9.89 4.20 -8.10
CA ILE A 194 9.03 4.45 -6.95
C ILE A 194 7.68 4.93 -7.45
N ILE A 195 6.62 4.16 -7.17
CA ILE A 195 5.22 4.55 -7.37
C ILE A 195 4.50 4.35 -6.03
N PRO A 196 4.27 5.43 -5.28
CA PRO A 196 3.59 5.34 -3.99
C PRO A 196 2.10 5.03 -4.18
N ASN A 197 1.45 4.61 -3.11
CA ASN A 197 0.01 4.46 -3.08
C ASN A 197 -0.68 5.82 -3.31
N VAL A 198 -1.79 5.81 -4.04
CA VAL A 198 -2.49 7.01 -4.50
C VAL A 198 -3.98 6.99 -4.15
N LEU A 199 -4.62 8.16 -4.21
CA LEU A 199 -6.08 8.32 -4.17
C LEU A 199 -6.55 9.27 -5.28
N ASP A 200 -7.83 9.19 -5.63
CA ASP A 200 -8.43 10.05 -6.64
C ASP A 200 -8.77 11.44 -6.08
N PHE A 201 -7.74 12.28 -5.92
CA PHE A 201 -7.90 13.66 -5.45
C PHE A 201 -8.60 14.56 -6.48
N GLU A 202 -8.75 14.12 -7.73
CA GLU A 202 -9.44 14.85 -8.79
C GLU A 202 -10.95 14.71 -8.64
N ASN A 203 -11.43 13.54 -8.15
CA ASN A 203 -12.85 13.25 -7.93
C ASN A 203 -13.11 12.84 -6.46
N PRO A 204 -13.05 13.79 -5.52
CA PRO A 204 -13.28 13.48 -4.12
C PRO A 204 -14.71 12.97 -3.90
N PRO A 205 -14.92 12.07 -2.93
CA PRO A 205 -16.21 11.46 -2.69
C PRO A 205 -17.27 12.49 -2.27
N LEU A 206 -18.45 12.34 -2.83
CA LEU A 206 -19.62 13.06 -2.33
C LEU A 206 -20.02 12.48 -0.98
N MET A 207 -20.02 13.32 0.05
CA MET A 207 -20.43 12.92 1.40
C MET A 207 -21.91 12.54 1.42
N ASN A 208 -22.22 11.29 1.72
CA ASN A 208 -23.59 10.83 1.89
C ASN A 208 -24.06 11.10 3.33
N THR A 209 -24.80 12.18 3.53
CA THR A 209 -25.29 12.60 4.85
C THR A 209 -26.27 11.61 5.50
N LYS A 210 -26.99 10.79 4.73
CA LYS A 210 -27.96 9.81 5.28
C LYS A 210 -27.29 8.63 5.96
N SER A 211 -26.11 8.21 5.52
CA SER A 211 -25.35 7.13 6.18
C SER A 211 -24.63 7.62 7.44
N ALA A 212 -24.48 8.92 7.58
CA ALA A 212 -23.80 9.58 8.66
C ALA A 212 -24.47 9.33 10.03
N ASP A 213 -25.76 9.60 10.14
CA ASP A 213 -26.52 9.42 11.39
C ASP A 213 -26.55 7.95 11.83
N THR A 214 -26.56 7.02 10.87
CA THR A 214 -26.59 5.59 11.15
C THR A 214 -25.30 5.11 11.82
N PHE A 215 -24.12 5.58 11.36
CA PHE A 215 -22.85 5.22 11.95
C PHE A 215 -22.71 5.71 13.40
N ARG A 216 -22.99 6.99 13.68
CA ARG A 216 -22.90 7.53 15.05
C ARG A 216 -23.81 6.77 16.02
N LYS A 217 -25.03 6.42 15.60
CA LYS A 217 -25.99 5.63 16.39
C LYS A 217 -25.50 4.20 16.63
N SER A 218 -24.86 3.56 15.62
CA SER A 218 -24.41 2.16 15.74
C SER A 218 -23.30 1.94 16.77
N ILE A 219 -22.59 3.00 17.14
CA ILE A 219 -21.56 3.00 18.17
C ILE A 219 -21.91 3.89 19.37
N ASP A 220 -23.21 4.18 19.58
CA ASP A 220 -23.77 4.94 20.71
C ASP A 220 -23.11 6.31 20.97
N LEU A 221 -22.74 7.03 19.92
CA LEU A 221 -22.22 8.41 20.05
C LEU A 221 -23.33 9.40 20.31
N LYS A 222 -23.13 10.27 21.29
CA LYS A 222 -24.00 11.42 21.57
C LYS A 222 -23.74 12.54 20.54
N PRO A 223 -24.71 13.47 20.34
CA PRO A 223 -24.52 14.59 19.41
C PRO A 223 -23.25 15.42 19.67
N ASP A 224 -22.91 15.68 20.93
CA ASP A 224 -21.76 16.48 21.36
C ASP A 224 -20.45 15.69 21.45
N ASP A 225 -20.47 14.36 21.28
CA ASP A 225 -19.26 13.55 21.31
C ASP A 225 -18.36 13.89 20.12
N LYS A 226 -17.06 14.01 20.41
CA LYS A 226 -15.96 14.26 19.48
C LYS A 226 -15.25 12.94 19.18
N VAL A 227 -15.07 12.65 17.90
CA VAL A 227 -14.45 11.39 17.45
C VAL A 227 -12.97 11.58 17.18
N ILE A 228 -12.13 10.93 17.99
CA ILE A 228 -10.72 10.70 17.70
C ILE A 228 -10.65 9.34 17.02
N LEU A 229 -10.40 9.30 15.71
CA LEU A 229 -10.43 8.08 14.93
C LEU A 229 -9.03 7.47 14.79
N GLN A 230 -8.91 6.18 15.10
CA GLN A 230 -7.76 5.33 14.81
C GLN A 230 -8.12 4.39 13.66
N PRO A 231 -7.84 4.76 12.38
CA PRO A 231 -8.33 4.01 11.21
C PRO A 231 -7.37 2.87 10.83
N THR A 232 -7.06 1.99 11.78
CA THR A 232 -6.11 0.89 11.57
C THR A 232 -6.61 -0.41 12.19
N ARG A 233 -6.05 -1.54 11.74
CA ARG A 233 -6.25 -2.84 12.38
C ARG A 233 -5.70 -2.84 13.80
N ILE A 234 -6.28 -3.67 14.67
CA ILE A 234 -5.85 -3.79 16.05
C ILE A 234 -4.67 -4.78 16.11
N ILE A 235 -3.46 -4.25 15.94
CA ILE A 235 -2.19 -4.98 16.06
C ILE A 235 -1.14 -4.09 16.72
N ARG A 236 -0.19 -4.67 17.49
CA ARG A 236 0.76 -3.93 18.33
C ARG A 236 1.52 -2.82 17.60
N ARG A 237 2.01 -3.08 16.37
CA ARG A 237 2.77 -2.07 15.63
C ARG A 237 2.00 -0.80 15.26
N LYS A 238 0.67 -0.79 15.45
CA LYS A 238 -0.16 0.40 15.23
C LYS A 238 -0.16 1.39 16.38
N GLY A 239 0.44 1.04 17.53
CA GLY A 239 0.67 1.95 18.65
C GLY A 239 -0.61 2.54 19.25
N ILE A 240 -1.69 1.74 19.30
CA ILE A 240 -3.03 2.21 19.72
C ILE A 240 -3.02 2.71 21.17
N GLU A 241 -2.14 2.18 22.01
CA GLU A 241 -1.89 2.66 23.37
C GLU A 241 -1.50 4.15 23.42
N GLN A 242 -0.81 4.67 22.38
CA GLN A 242 -0.48 6.10 22.28
C GLN A 242 -1.74 6.94 21.97
N ALA A 243 -2.69 6.39 21.22
CA ALA A 243 -3.97 7.04 20.95
C ALA A 243 -4.82 7.10 22.24
N ILE A 244 -4.82 6.04 23.06
CA ILE A 244 -5.47 6.03 24.38
C ILE A 244 -4.83 7.09 25.29
N ALA A 245 -3.49 7.14 25.34
CA ALA A 245 -2.76 8.13 26.12
C ALA A 245 -3.09 9.58 25.67
N LEU A 246 -3.20 9.81 24.36
CA LEU A 246 -3.61 11.12 23.82
C LEU A 246 -4.99 11.53 24.34
N VAL A 247 -6.00 10.66 24.19
CA VAL A 247 -7.38 10.99 24.61
C VAL A 247 -7.44 11.24 26.10
N LYS A 248 -6.73 10.45 26.93
CA LYS A 248 -6.59 10.71 28.37
C LYS A 248 -6.06 12.12 28.66
N GLU A 249 -4.98 12.53 27.97
CA GLU A 249 -4.33 13.83 28.20
C GLU A 249 -5.14 15.02 27.69
N LEU A 250 -6.07 14.83 26.75
CA LEU A 250 -7.01 15.86 26.31
C LEU A 250 -7.99 16.28 27.42
N ARG A 251 -8.25 15.41 28.41
CA ARG A 251 -9.05 15.67 29.63
C ARG A 251 -10.46 16.23 29.36
N ASP A 252 -11.09 15.80 28.28
CA ASP A 252 -12.45 16.17 27.94
C ASP A 252 -13.26 14.88 27.66
N PRO A 253 -14.29 14.58 28.47
CA PRO A 253 -15.07 13.35 28.35
C PRO A 253 -15.88 13.23 27.06
N ARG A 254 -15.97 14.32 26.27
CA ARG A 254 -16.60 14.29 24.95
C ARG A 254 -15.75 13.57 23.92
N TYR A 255 -14.42 13.48 24.10
CA TYR A 255 -13.56 12.74 23.17
C TYR A 255 -13.73 11.24 23.34
N LYS A 256 -14.10 10.57 22.24
CA LYS A 256 -14.24 9.12 22.14
C LYS A 256 -13.17 8.59 21.18
N LEU A 257 -12.40 7.61 21.63
CA LEU A 257 -11.47 6.93 20.75
C LEU A 257 -12.23 5.84 19.96
N VAL A 258 -12.27 5.98 18.64
CA VAL A 258 -12.95 5.01 17.76
C VAL A 258 -11.92 4.29 16.91
N ILE A 259 -11.91 2.95 16.96
CA ILE A 259 -11.10 2.09 16.09
C ILE A 259 -12.00 1.50 15.03
N SER A 260 -11.66 1.73 13.75
CA SER A 260 -12.56 1.38 12.64
C SER A 260 -12.35 -0.02 12.05
N HIS A 261 -11.26 -0.71 12.37
CA HIS A 261 -10.95 -2.02 11.81
C HIS A 261 -10.91 -3.11 12.89
N GLU A 262 -11.30 -4.32 12.50
CA GLU A 262 -11.24 -5.50 13.37
C GLU A 262 -9.81 -5.99 13.64
N THR A 263 -9.69 -6.91 14.59
CA THR A 263 -8.42 -7.48 15.05
C THR A 263 -7.67 -8.29 14.01
N GLY A 264 -8.33 -8.85 12.98
CA GLY A 264 -7.72 -9.85 12.12
C GLY A 264 -7.26 -11.10 12.90
N ASP A 265 -6.52 -11.98 12.26
CA ASP A 265 -6.12 -13.29 12.84
C ASP A 265 -5.09 -13.20 14.01
N GLU A 266 -4.50 -12.03 14.26
CA GLU A 266 -3.37 -11.85 15.19
C GLU A 266 -3.69 -11.02 16.44
N GLY A 267 -4.94 -10.63 16.69
CA GLY A 267 -5.17 -9.48 17.58
C GLY A 267 -6.12 -9.64 18.76
N HIS A 268 -6.70 -10.81 19.06
CA HIS A 268 -7.72 -10.92 20.10
C HIS A 268 -7.17 -10.55 21.50
N GLU A 269 -6.06 -11.11 21.93
CA GLU A 269 -5.44 -10.81 23.21
C GLU A 269 -5.04 -9.32 23.33
N TYR A 270 -4.53 -8.75 22.25
CA TYR A 270 -4.15 -7.34 22.25
C TYR A 270 -5.38 -6.41 22.28
N ALA A 271 -6.48 -6.79 21.67
CA ALA A 271 -7.73 -6.04 21.75
C ALA A 271 -8.34 -6.05 23.16
N GLU A 272 -8.32 -7.21 23.83
CA GLU A 272 -8.74 -7.33 25.22
C GLU A 272 -7.87 -6.44 26.13
N TRP A 273 -6.56 -6.57 26.01
CA TRP A 273 -5.62 -5.73 26.75
C TRP A 273 -5.85 -4.22 26.50
N LEU A 274 -6.14 -3.79 25.27
CA LEU A 274 -6.44 -2.39 24.96
C LEU A 274 -7.73 -1.91 25.62
N ASN A 275 -8.76 -2.76 25.72
CA ASN A 275 -9.99 -2.42 26.43
C ASN A 275 -9.72 -2.20 27.92
N ASP A 276 -9.01 -3.12 28.56
CA ASP A 276 -8.63 -2.99 29.97
C ASP A 276 -7.77 -1.75 30.20
N TYR A 277 -6.79 -1.54 29.32
CA TYR A 277 -5.92 -0.37 29.38
C TYR A 277 -6.70 0.96 29.23
N ALA A 278 -7.69 1.00 28.34
CA ALA A 278 -8.56 2.17 28.16
C ALA A 278 -9.43 2.43 29.39
N LEU A 279 -10.01 1.37 29.99
CA LEU A 279 -10.79 1.45 31.22
C LEU A 279 -9.97 2.00 32.39
N ASP A 280 -8.78 1.46 32.62
CA ASP A 280 -7.86 1.89 33.67
C ASP A 280 -7.43 3.37 33.51
N HIS A 281 -7.45 3.87 32.27
CA HIS A 281 -7.11 5.24 31.96
C HIS A 281 -8.32 6.18 31.87
N GLY A 282 -9.54 5.66 32.06
CA GLY A 282 -10.78 6.44 31.96
C GLY A 282 -11.10 6.94 30.56
N VAL A 283 -10.65 6.20 29.52
CA VAL A 283 -10.86 6.53 28.11
C VAL A 283 -12.02 5.74 27.54
N ASP A 284 -12.99 6.42 26.93
CA ASP A 284 -14.11 5.81 26.21
C ASP A 284 -13.62 5.29 24.84
N LEU A 285 -13.28 4.00 24.80
CA LEU A 285 -12.80 3.30 23.61
C LEU A 285 -13.97 2.57 22.93
N ARG A 286 -14.16 2.85 21.63
CA ARG A 286 -15.19 2.23 20.80
C ARG A 286 -14.57 1.47 19.65
N MET A 287 -14.79 0.17 19.57
CA MET A 287 -14.35 -0.66 18.45
C MET A 287 -15.51 -0.92 17.49
N VAL A 288 -15.34 -0.60 16.23
CA VAL A 288 -16.35 -0.88 15.19
C VAL A 288 -16.30 -2.36 14.88
N LYS A 289 -17.35 -3.11 15.24
CA LYS A 289 -17.43 -4.58 15.08
C LYS A 289 -17.82 -5.03 13.66
N THR A 290 -17.69 -4.20 12.66
CA THR A 290 -18.13 -4.50 11.30
C THR A 290 -16.96 -4.51 10.34
N GLN A 291 -16.93 -5.53 9.45
CA GLN A 291 -16.00 -5.54 8.33
C GLN A 291 -16.29 -4.33 7.44
N ILE A 292 -15.27 -3.52 7.19
CA ILE A 292 -15.38 -2.38 6.30
C ILE A 292 -15.49 -2.90 4.87
N ALA A 293 -16.55 -2.52 4.15
CA ALA A 293 -16.72 -2.88 2.74
C ALA A 293 -15.79 -2.07 1.85
N ASP A 294 -15.33 -2.70 0.77
CA ASP A 294 -14.62 -2.01 -0.31
C ASP A 294 -15.63 -1.12 -1.08
N PRO A 295 -15.42 0.21 -1.14
CA PRO A 295 -16.29 1.11 -1.88
C PRO A 295 -16.28 0.86 -3.40
N TRP A 296 -15.27 0.15 -3.93
CA TRP A 296 -15.07 -0.10 -5.35
C TRP A 296 -15.73 -1.39 -5.85
N ASN A 297 -16.18 -2.29 -4.95
CA ASN A 297 -16.85 -3.53 -5.31
C ASN A 297 -18.36 -3.33 -5.43
N GLY A 298 -18.84 -2.90 -6.62
CA GLY A 298 -20.26 -2.71 -6.95
C GLY A 298 -21.14 -3.96 -6.89
N ASN A 299 -20.64 -5.13 -6.51
CA ASN A 299 -21.38 -6.39 -6.41
C ASN A 299 -21.86 -6.69 -4.98
N GLY A 300 -22.65 -5.83 -4.41
CA GLY A 300 -23.61 -5.90 -3.31
C GLY A 300 -23.83 -7.15 -2.45
N LYS A 301 -22.86 -8.05 -2.25
CA LYS A 301 -22.99 -9.28 -1.44
C LYS A 301 -22.19 -9.31 -0.13
N TYR A 302 -21.65 -8.19 0.31
CA TYR A 302 -20.99 -8.14 1.62
C TYR A 302 -21.92 -7.49 2.65
N HIS A 303 -22.18 -8.21 3.72
CA HIS A 303 -23.00 -7.76 4.87
C HIS A 303 -22.25 -6.74 5.76
N SER A 304 -21.36 -5.92 5.21
CA SER A 304 -20.73 -4.85 5.99
C SER A 304 -21.59 -3.59 5.92
N GLN A 305 -21.95 -3.07 7.09
CA GLN A 305 -22.82 -1.89 7.18
C GLN A 305 -22.10 -0.60 6.79
N TYR A 306 -20.75 -0.55 6.83
CA TYR A 306 -20.00 0.70 6.68
C TYR A 306 -18.76 0.54 5.80
N THR A 307 -18.47 1.58 5.03
CA THR A 307 -17.22 1.77 4.28
C THR A 307 -16.37 2.83 4.98
N LEU A 308 -15.10 2.98 4.60
CA LEU A 308 -14.28 4.11 5.05
C LEU A 308 -14.96 5.45 4.79
N TRP A 309 -15.69 5.58 3.67
CA TRP A 309 -16.47 6.75 3.28
C TRP A 309 -17.56 7.12 4.31
N ASN A 310 -18.04 6.15 5.08
CA ASN A 310 -19.02 6.36 6.12
C ASN A 310 -18.40 6.72 7.48
N ILE A 311 -17.13 6.40 7.70
CA ILE A 311 -16.46 6.54 9.01
C ILE A 311 -15.63 7.83 9.09
N TYR A 312 -14.75 8.07 8.11
CA TYR A 312 -13.87 9.26 8.12
C TYR A 312 -14.62 10.59 8.23
N PRO A 313 -15.78 10.80 7.59
CA PRO A 313 -16.53 12.06 7.74
C PRO A 313 -16.84 12.44 9.18
N HIS A 314 -17.01 11.46 10.08
CA HIS A 314 -17.35 11.68 11.49
C HIS A 314 -16.16 11.97 12.38
N ALA A 315 -14.93 11.77 11.91
CA ALA A 315 -13.75 12.05 12.68
C ALA A 315 -13.56 13.57 12.85
N ASP A 316 -13.34 14.02 14.08
CA ASP A 316 -12.88 15.37 14.40
C ASP A 316 -11.34 15.44 14.29
N PHE A 317 -10.65 14.33 14.57
CA PHE A 317 -9.20 14.19 14.51
C PHE A 317 -8.80 12.74 14.25
N ILE A 318 -7.69 12.53 13.54
CA ILE A 318 -7.14 11.20 13.27
C ILE A 318 -5.88 10.98 14.09
N THR A 319 -5.75 9.77 14.67
CA THR A 319 -4.50 9.30 15.26
C THR A 319 -3.87 8.22 14.40
N TYR A 320 -2.58 8.37 14.11
CA TYR A 320 -1.81 7.39 13.36
C TYR A 320 -0.43 7.16 13.99
N PRO A 321 -0.38 6.62 15.22
CA PRO A 321 0.84 6.44 16.00
C PRO A 321 1.62 5.17 15.61
N SER A 322 1.44 4.66 14.39
CA SER A 322 2.10 3.45 13.91
C SER A 322 3.62 3.54 14.01
N ILE A 323 4.24 2.49 14.53
CA ILE A 323 5.70 2.40 14.71
C ILE A 323 6.38 2.15 13.37
N TYR A 324 5.75 1.34 12.52
CA TYR A 324 6.26 0.97 11.21
C TYR A 324 5.13 0.82 10.19
N GLU A 325 5.35 1.36 8.99
CA GLU A 325 4.46 1.23 7.82
C GLU A 325 5.28 1.18 6.53
N GLY A 326 4.81 0.44 5.53
CA GLY A 326 5.36 0.52 4.18
C GLY A 326 5.14 1.90 3.58
N PHE A 327 3.89 2.30 3.39
CA PHE A 327 3.54 3.67 2.96
C PHE A 327 2.68 4.39 4.01
N GLY A 328 1.57 3.77 4.42
CA GLY A 328 0.62 4.31 5.38
C GLY A 328 -0.68 4.80 4.73
N ASN A 329 -1.50 3.87 4.23
CA ASN A 329 -2.77 4.21 3.57
C ASN A 329 -3.67 5.07 4.45
N ALA A 330 -3.75 4.80 5.75
CA ALA A 330 -4.56 5.59 6.67
C ALA A 330 -4.12 7.07 6.76
N PHE A 331 -2.83 7.37 6.52
CA PHE A 331 -2.34 8.74 6.39
C PHE A 331 -2.96 9.43 5.16
N ILE A 332 -2.82 8.82 3.97
CA ILE A 332 -3.31 9.44 2.74
C ILE A 332 -4.85 9.52 2.71
N GLU A 333 -5.54 8.55 3.32
CA GLU A 333 -6.99 8.57 3.52
C GLU A 333 -7.43 9.72 4.43
N ALA A 334 -6.74 9.94 5.56
CA ALA A 334 -7.03 11.07 6.44
C ALA A 334 -6.91 12.41 5.71
N VAL A 335 -5.85 12.58 4.90
CA VAL A 335 -5.65 13.77 4.07
C VAL A 335 -6.75 13.91 3.02
N TYR A 336 -7.12 12.82 2.37
CA TYR A 336 -8.17 12.79 1.35
C TYR A 336 -9.54 13.24 1.89
N PHE A 337 -9.87 12.80 3.11
CA PHE A 337 -11.07 13.21 3.82
C PHE A 337 -10.93 14.58 4.53
N LYS A 338 -9.84 15.30 4.30
CA LYS A 338 -9.55 16.61 4.92
C LYS A 338 -9.67 16.54 6.45
N LYS A 339 -9.06 15.53 7.07
CA LYS A 339 -9.04 15.39 8.53
C LYS A 339 -7.69 15.80 9.10
N PRO A 340 -7.68 16.57 10.22
CA PRO A 340 -6.45 16.86 10.93
C PRO A 340 -5.88 15.56 11.52
N LEU A 341 -4.54 15.45 11.55
CA LEU A 341 -3.88 14.17 11.80
C LEU A 341 -2.68 14.34 12.73
N LEU A 342 -2.59 13.41 13.72
CA LEU A 342 -1.34 13.10 14.43
C LEU A 342 -0.73 11.85 13.81
N ILE A 343 0.55 11.92 13.48
CA ILE A 343 1.31 10.80 12.90
C ILE A 343 2.59 10.55 13.70
N ASN A 344 2.96 9.28 13.86
CA ASN A 344 4.30 8.95 14.34
C ASN A 344 5.32 9.06 13.21
N ARG A 345 6.55 9.47 13.56
CA ARG A 345 7.66 9.63 12.63
C ARG A 345 8.34 8.30 12.31
N TYR A 346 7.58 7.37 11.65
CA TYR A 346 8.15 6.11 11.17
C TYR A 346 9.09 6.33 9.96
N PRO A 347 9.99 5.38 9.65
CA PRO A 347 11.07 5.59 8.66
C PRO A 347 10.60 6.09 7.30
N THR A 348 9.58 5.44 6.70
CA THR A 348 9.06 5.87 5.38
C THR A 348 8.44 7.27 5.44
N PHE A 349 7.73 7.62 6.53
CA PHE A 349 7.21 8.98 6.70
C PHE A 349 8.34 10.00 6.73
N ALA A 350 9.35 9.78 7.57
CA ALA A 350 10.48 10.70 7.74
C ALA A 350 11.26 10.92 6.43
N ARG A 351 11.38 9.89 5.61
CA ARG A 351 12.18 9.91 4.39
C ARG A 351 11.43 10.39 3.15
N ASP A 352 10.19 9.94 2.95
CA ASP A 352 9.47 10.11 1.69
C ASP A 352 8.27 11.07 1.78
N ILE A 353 7.70 11.27 2.97
CA ILE A 353 6.45 12.02 3.16
C ILE A 353 6.71 13.38 3.82
N GLU A 354 7.39 13.39 4.98
CA GLU A 354 7.67 14.62 5.75
C GLU A 354 8.36 15.71 4.92
N PRO A 355 9.35 15.40 4.04
CA PRO A 355 10.02 16.41 3.21
C PRO A 355 9.11 17.06 2.14
N ARG A 356 7.91 16.51 1.89
CA ARG A 356 6.95 17.07 0.92
C ARG A 356 6.23 18.31 1.42
N GLY A 357 6.35 18.65 2.71
CA GLY A 357 5.81 19.86 3.28
C GLY A 357 4.37 19.75 3.82
N PHE A 358 3.98 18.57 4.26
CA PHE A 358 2.71 18.38 4.98
C PHE A 358 2.70 19.13 6.32
N ASP A 359 1.58 19.76 6.63
CA ASP A 359 1.32 20.39 7.95
C ASP A 359 0.62 19.36 8.86
N LEU A 360 1.38 18.70 9.75
CA LEU A 360 0.90 17.60 10.58
C LEU A 360 1.34 17.77 12.03
N VAL A 361 0.62 17.13 12.95
CA VAL A 361 1.13 16.92 14.30
C VAL A 361 1.99 15.66 14.28
N VAL A 362 3.30 15.84 14.37
CA VAL A 362 4.27 14.74 14.35
C VAL A 362 4.65 14.40 15.79
N MET A 363 4.58 13.11 16.14
CA MET A 363 5.22 12.53 17.33
C MET A 363 6.42 11.68 16.90
N ASP A 364 7.43 11.58 17.74
CA ASP A 364 8.65 10.81 17.48
C ASP A 364 8.81 9.72 18.55
N GLY A 365 8.19 8.58 18.32
CA GLY A 365 8.21 7.41 19.18
C GLY A 365 7.32 7.50 20.42
N PHE A 366 7.06 8.68 20.98
CA PHE A 366 6.27 8.87 22.20
C PHE A 366 5.44 10.15 22.18
N LEU A 367 4.36 10.14 22.98
CA LEU A 367 3.47 11.28 23.11
C LEU A 367 4.04 12.31 24.10
N SER A 368 4.52 13.44 23.61
CA SER A 368 5.01 14.54 24.46
C SER A 368 3.88 15.51 24.86
N LYS A 369 4.07 16.26 25.94
CA LYS A 369 3.15 17.35 26.34
C LYS A 369 2.98 18.38 25.23
N ARG A 370 4.02 18.66 24.46
CA ARG A 370 3.97 19.57 23.30
C ARG A 370 3.07 19.00 22.19
N THR A 371 3.15 17.71 21.96
CA THR A 371 2.30 17.02 20.97
C THR A 371 0.83 17.13 21.37
N VAL A 372 0.49 16.84 22.63
CA VAL A 372 -0.86 16.96 23.18
C VAL A 372 -1.39 18.40 23.06
N TYR A 373 -0.56 19.39 23.41
CA TYR A 373 -0.92 20.81 23.27
C TYR A 373 -1.26 21.18 21.84
N LYS A 374 -0.45 20.76 20.85
CA LYS A 374 -0.73 21.02 19.43
C LYS A 374 -2.03 20.37 18.97
N VAL A 375 -2.30 19.12 19.39
CA VAL A 375 -3.57 18.45 19.06
C VAL A 375 -4.75 19.25 19.62
N LYS A 376 -4.67 19.68 20.87
CA LYS A 376 -5.71 20.48 21.53
C LYS A 376 -5.93 21.80 20.80
N GLU A 377 -4.88 22.53 20.46
CA GLU A 377 -4.94 23.78 19.70
C GLU A 377 -5.67 23.62 18.36
N ILE A 378 -5.39 22.54 17.62
CA ILE A 378 -6.06 22.24 16.35
C ILE A 378 -7.53 21.88 16.56
N LEU A 379 -7.84 21.11 17.59
CA LEU A 379 -9.22 20.73 17.92
C LEU A 379 -10.08 21.94 18.32
N GLU A 380 -9.48 22.93 18.99
CA GLU A 380 -10.15 24.15 19.48
C GLU A 380 -10.20 25.27 18.43
N SER A 381 -9.31 25.26 17.42
CA SER A 381 -9.22 26.32 16.41
C SER A 381 -9.68 25.87 15.02
N PRO A 382 -10.91 26.21 14.59
CA PRO A 382 -11.37 25.92 13.22
C PRO A 382 -10.45 26.46 12.13
N LYS A 383 -9.88 27.66 12.35
CA LYS A 383 -8.96 28.30 11.38
C LYS A 383 -7.66 27.51 11.19
N LEU A 384 -7.05 27.03 12.27
CA LEU A 384 -5.83 26.21 12.19
C LEU A 384 -6.13 24.86 11.52
N ARG A 385 -7.25 24.25 11.88
CA ARG A 385 -7.70 22.98 11.29
C ARG A 385 -7.92 23.13 9.79
N GLU A 386 -8.65 24.15 9.36
CA GLU A 386 -8.92 24.41 7.94
C GLU A 386 -7.62 24.64 7.15
N LYS A 387 -6.72 25.46 7.68
CA LYS A 387 -5.40 25.66 7.06
C LYS A 387 -4.65 24.36 6.90
N MET A 388 -4.52 23.57 7.97
CA MET A 388 -3.82 22.28 7.98
C MET A 388 -4.37 21.33 6.92
N VAL A 389 -5.70 21.10 6.91
CA VAL A 389 -6.29 20.11 6.01
C VAL A 389 -6.24 20.54 4.54
N ASN A 390 -6.36 21.84 4.25
CA ASN A 390 -6.25 22.33 2.87
C ASN A 390 -4.80 22.25 2.37
N THR A 391 -3.80 22.66 3.16
CA THR A 391 -2.39 22.50 2.82
C THR A 391 -2.06 21.04 2.54
N ASN A 392 -2.50 20.12 3.41
CA ASN A 392 -2.23 18.70 3.24
C ASN A 392 -2.90 18.12 1.99
N TYR A 393 -4.13 18.54 1.70
CA TYR A 393 -4.85 18.11 0.50
C TYR A 393 -4.14 18.56 -0.78
N GLU A 394 -3.66 19.81 -0.84
CA GLU A 394 -2.90 20.34 -1.97
C GLU A 394 -1.58 19.58 -2.19
N VAL A 395 -0.84 19.33 -1.10
CA VAL A 395 0.41 18.54 -1.17
C VAL A 395 0.14 17.13 -1.66
N ALA A 396 -0.87 16.45 -1.09
CA ALA A 396 -1.22 15.09 -1.49
C ALA A 396 -1.70 15.01 -2.94
N SER A 397 -2.51 15.96 -3.40
CA SER A 397 -2.96 16.04 -4.79
C SER A 397 -1.79 16.12 -5.78
N ARG A 398 -0.71 16.80 -5.39
CA ARG A 398 0.49 16.96 -6.21
C ARG A 398 1.33 15.68 -6.30
N TYR A 399 1.41 14.89 -5.23
CA TYR A 399 2.35 13.78 -5.14
C TYR A 399 1.70 12.40 -5.13
N TYR A 400 0.42 12.29 -4.76
CA TYR A 400 -0.26 11.02 -4.49
C TYR A 400 -1.63 10.92 -5.17
N SER A 401 -1.82 11.63 -6.30
CA SER A 401 -3.07 11.60 -7.07
C SER A 401 -3.06 10.56 -8.19
N TYR A 402 -4.24 10.25 -8.71
CA TYR A 402 -4.40 9.46 -9.92
C TYR A 402 -3.70 10.07 -11.14
N GLY A 403 -3.60 11.41 -11.21
CA GLY A 403 -2.84 12.09 -12.27
C GLY A 403 -1.36 11.71 -12.25
N VAL A 404 -0.74 11.65 -11.05
CA VAL A 404 0.64 11.20 -10.89
C VAL A 404 0.81 9.75 -11.33
N LEU A 405 -0.04 8.85 -10.84
CA LEU A 405 -0.01 7.44 -11.23
C LEU A 405 -0.21 7.26 -12.74
N ARG A 406 -1.17 7.95 -13.33
CA ARG A 406 -1.44 7.94 -14.77
C ARG A 406 -0.20 8.28 -15.61
N ASN A 407 0.52 9.34 -15.24
CA ASN A 407 1.73 9.74 -15.93
C ASN A 407 2.83 8.67 -15.84
N GLN A 408 3.04 8.09 -14.66
CA GLN A 408 4.04 7.03 -14.45
C GLN A 408 3.70 5.75 -15.21
N LEU A 409 2.43 5.31 -15.17
CA LEU A 409 1.97 4.14 -15.91
C LEU A 409 2.11 4.35 -17.43
N SER A 410 1.73 5.53 -17.92
CA SER A 410 1.89 5.89 -19.34
C SER A 410 3.35 5.90 -19.77
N ALA A 411 4.26 6.41 -18.94
CA ALA A 411 5.69 6.39 -19.20
C ALA A 411 6.22 4.95 -19.34
N MET A 412 5.88 4.05 -18.41
CA MET A 412 6.28 2.64 -18.48
C MET A 412 5.72 1.93 -19.72
N MET A 413 4.45 2.20 -20.07
CA MET A 413 3.84 1.65 -21.27
C MET A 413 4.58 2.10 -22.55
N ASN A 414 4.95 3.38 -22.61
CA ASN A 414 5.71 3.91 -23.75
C ASN A 414 7.09 3.24 -23.87
N GLU A 415 7.80 3.06 -22.77
CA GLU A 415 9.09 2.35 -22.79
C GLU A 415 8.99 0.91 -23.27
N PHE A 416 7.91 0.18 -22.91
CA PHE A 416 7.73 -1.20 -23.35
C PHE A 416 7.35 -1.32 -24.83
N PHE A 417 6.53 -0.39 -25.35
CA PHE A 417 5.88 -0.59 -26.64
C PHE A 417 6.32 0.40 -27.74
N HIS A 418 7.07 1.46 -27.41
CA HIS A 418 7.50 2.48 -28.41
C HIS A 418 9.02 2.70 -28.47
N GLY A 419 9.79 2.15 -27.53
CA GLY A 419 11.24 2.35 -27.47
C GLY A 419 11.67 3.77 -27.07
N PRO A 420 12.97 3.99 -26.79
CA PRO A 420 13.47 5.27 -26.27
C PRO A 420 13.43 6.45 -27.25
N GLU A 421 13.35 6.21 -28.56
CA GLU A 421 13.47 7.29 -29.57
C GLU A 421 12.25 8.22 -29.67
N GLN A 422 11.06 7.81 -29.21
CA GLN A 422 9.86 8.66 -29.26
C GLN A 422 9.67 9.55 -28.01
N TYR A 423 10.47 9.35 -26.98
CA TYR A 423 10.38 10.15 -25.74
C TYR A 423 10.76 11.62 -25.92
N LEU A 424 11.60 11.94 -26.91
CA LEU A 424 12.12 13.29 -27.11
C LEU A 424 11.19 14.21 -27.90
N SER A 425 10.09 13.69 -28.48
CA SER A 425 9.23 14.47 -29.37
C SER A 425 7.92 15.01 -28.80
N HIS A 426 7.51 14.60 -27.56
CA HIS A 426 6.18 14.93 -27.03
C HIS A 426 6.12 15.31 -25.54
N THR A 427 7.20 15.81 -24.93
CA THR A 427 7.11 16.46 -23.63
C THR A 427 6.94 17.96 -23.84
N PRO A 428 5.78 18.56 -23.56
CA PRO A 428 5.72 19.99 -23.32
C PRO A 428 6.56 20.28 -22.08
N LEU A 429 7.56 21.13 -22.21
CA LEU A 429 8.40 21.66 -21.14
C LEU A 429 7.57 22.61 -20.25
N ASP A 430 6.61 22.08 -19.51
CA ASP A 430 5.95 22.75 -18.40
C ASP A 430 6.12 21.93 -17.13
N SER A 431 7.37 21.64 -16.81
CA SER A 431 7.76 21.23 -15.45
C SER A 431 8.27 22.45 -14.70
N PRO A 432 7.78 22.76 -13.50
CA PRO A 432 8.27 23.90 -12.76
C PRO A 432 9.73 23.68 -12.35
N ASN A 433 10.61 24.49 -12.92
CA ASN A 433 11.93 24.87 -12.49
C ASN A 433 12.75 23.84 -11.69
N ILE A 434 13.46 22.97 -12.41
CA ILE A 434 14.72 22.43 -11.88
C ILE A 434 15.74 23.57 -12.02
N ILE A 435 16.03 24.27 -10.93
CA ILE A 435 17.15 25.22 -10.85
C ILE A 435 18.42 24.38 -10.85
N TYR A 436 19.09 24.28 -12.00
CA TYR A 436 20.46 23.83 -12.05
C TYR A 436 21.31 24.93 -11.38
N LEU A 437 21.83 24.66 -10.20
CA LEU A 437 22.92 25.45 -9.61
C LEU A 437 24.15 25.24 -10.51
N GLU A 438 24.38 26.15 -11.44
CA GLU A 438 25.66 26.24 -12.12
C GLU A 438 26.75 26.46 -11.07
N THR A 439 27.54 25.45 -10.80
CA THR A 439 28.80 25.62 -10.08
C THR A 439 29.73 26.41 -10.98
N LYS A 440 29.93 27.67 -10.67
CA LYS A 440 31.01 28.48 -11.26
C LYS A 440 32.31 27.72 -11.08
N LYS A 441 32.89 27.22 -12.16
CA LYS A 441 34.28 26.73 -12.17
C LYS A 441 35.15 27.94 -12.00
N GLU A 442 35.85 28.05 -10.87
CA GLU A 442 36.94 28.96 -10.73
C GLU A 442 38.07 28.57 -11.70
N PRO A 443 38.71 29.54 -12.38
CA PRO A 443 39.84 29.24 -13.24
C PRO A 443 41.03 28.79 -12.41
N PRO A 444 41.90 27.90 -12.92
CA PRO A 444 43.06 27.42 -12.18
C PRO A 444 44.07 28.56 -11.91
N PRO A 445 44.75 28.53 -10.76
CA PRO A 445 45.72 29.57 -10.40
C PRO A 445 46.91 29.57 -11.37
N THR A 446 47.20 30.73 -11.92
CA THR A 446 48.38 30.98 -12.74
C THR A 446 49.63 30.85 -11.89
N HIS A 447 50.47 29.87 -12.20
CA HIS A 447 51.85 29.80 -11.64
C HIS A 447 52.68 30.98 -12.17
N GLN A 448 52.93 31.97 -11.34
CA GLN A 448 54.05 32.90 -11.53
C GLN A 448 55.35 32.14 -11.23
N LYS A 449 56.22 32.07 -12.26
CA LYS A 449 57.62 31.72 -12.10
C LYS A 449 58.30 32.87 -11.38
N ALA A 450 58.90 32.62 -10.22
CA ALA A 450 59.89 33.49 -9.59
C ALA A 450 61.28 32.90 -9.82
N LEU A 451 62.17 33.76 -10.24
CA LEU A 451 63.59 33.59 -10.42
C LEU A 451 64.28 33.19 -9.12
#